data_758973c2a32882fbaab6c75262e705b5
#
_entry.id   758973c2a32882fbaab6c75262e705b5
#
_cell.length_a   1.000
_cell.length_b   1.000
_cell.length_c   1.000
_cell.angle_alpha   90.00
_cell.angle_beta   90.00
_cell.angle_gamma   90.00
#
_symmetry.space_group_name_H-M   'P 1'
#
loop_
_entity.id
_entity.type
_entity.pdbx_description
1 polymer ?
#
loop_
_entity_poly.entity_id
_entity_poly.type
_entity_poly.pdbx_seq_one_letter_code
_entity_poly.pdbx_strand_id
1 'polypeptide(L)'
;ISMSEAELTNYWDNKARDFLIGKRIKYARYQTLDEAQDMGWHDRGLVVWLEDGSNFIVQRDDEGNGAGALNIADATGKENILPTLR
;
A
#
# COMPACT_ATOMS: atom_id res chain seq x y z
N ILE A 1 -24.55 9.75 2.08
CA ILE A 1 -24.74 9.28 0.69
C ILE A 1 -23.70 8.21 0.40
N SER A 2 -24.15 7.05 -0.01
CA SER A 2 -23.26 5.95 -0.37
C SER A 2 -22.93 6.00 -1.86
N MET A 3 -21.69 5.67 -2.18
CA MET A 3 -21.24 5.55 -3.57
C MET A 3 -21.75 4.25 -4.17
N SER A 4 -22.05 4.26 -5.47
CA SER A 4 -22.28 3.02 -6.20
C SER A 4 -20.96 2.23 -6.30
N GLU A 5 -21.04 0.95 -6.66
CA GLU A 5 -19.84 0.13 -6.85
C GLU A 5 -18.92 0.70 -7.93
N ALA A 6 -19.50 1.21 -9.02
CA ALA A 6 -18.73 1.81 -10.11
C ALA A 6 -18.02 3.09 -9.65
N GLU A 7 -18.70 3.93 -8.88
CA GLU A 7 -18.11 5.15 -8.33
C GLU A 7 -16.99 4.84 -7.34
N LEU A 8 -17.20 3.85 -6.49
CA LEU A 8 -16.20 3.42 -5.52
C LEU A 8 -14.96 2.87 -6.23
N THR A 9 -15.15 2.05 -7.26
CA THR A 9 -14.05 1.49 -8.04
C THR A 9 -13.27 2.60 -8.73
N ASN A 10 -13.95 3.57 -9.37
CA ASN A 10 -13.30 4.71 -10.01
C ASN A 10 -12.50 5.55 -9.01
N TYR A 11 -13.06 5.79 -7.84
CA TYR A 11 -12.37 6.55 -6.79
C TYR A 11 -11.04 5.90 -6.42
N TRP A 12 -11.06 4.60 -6.14
CA TRP A 12 -9.85 3.89 -5.71
C TRP A 12 -8.88 3.63 -6.87
N ASP A 13 -9.39 3.41 -8.09
CA ASP A 13 -8.54 3.32 -9.27
C ASP A 13 -7.75 4.61 -9.46
N ASN A 14 -8.41 5.75 -9.33
CA ASN A 14 -7.76 7.05 -9.46
C ASN A 14 -6.72 7.28 -8.36
N LYS A 15 -7.03 6.89 -7.13
CA LYS A 15 -6.07 6.97 -6.03
C LYS A 15 -4.82 6.13 -6.30
N ALA A 16 -5.02 4.90 -6.77
CA ALA A 16 -3.90 4.01 -7.09
C ALA A 16 -3.07 4.56 -8.24
N ARG A 17 -3.71 5.07 -9.29
CA ARG A 17 -3.03 5.67 -10.44
C ARG A 17 -2.21 6.88 -10.04
N ASP A 18 -2.79 7.79 -9.26
CA ASP A 18 -2.09 8.99 -8.79
C ASP A 18 -0.86 8.64 -7.97
N PHE A 19 -0.93 7.57 -7.22
CA PHE A 19 0.19 7.14 -6.39
C PHE A 19 1.29 6.45 -7.20
N LEU A 20 0.93 5.63 -8.20
CA LEU A 20 1.85 4.71 -8.85
C LEU A 20 2.28 5.09 -10.27
N ILE A 21 1.38 5.68 -11.06
CA ILE A 21 1.66 5.88 -12.49
C ILE A 21 2.77 6.91 -12.70
N GLY A 22 3.68 6.57 -13.60
CA GLY A 22 4.78 7.45 -13.99
C GLY A 22 5.91 7.53 -12.97
N LYS A 23 5.84 6.78 -11.89
CA LYS A 23 6.87 6.79 -10.85
C LYS A 23 7.86 5.67 -11.05
N ARG A 24 9.11 5.94 -10.72
CA ARG A 24 10.19 4.95 -10.83
C ARG A 24 10.49 4.39 -9.46
N ILE A 25 10.73 3.08 -9.42
CA ILE A 25 11.19 2.42 -8.21
C ILE A 25 12.65 2.81 -7.98
N LYS A 26 12.90 3.38 -6.80
CA LYS A 26 14.23 3.78 -6.38
C LYS A 26 14.95 2.66 -5.65
N TYR A 27 14.22 1.94 -4.80
CA TYR A 27 14.83 0.95 -3.92
C TYR A 27 13.76 0.00 -3.40
N ALA A 28 14.17 -1.22 -3.12
CA ALA A 28 13.27 -2.22 -2.54
C ALA A 28 14.06 -3.11 -1.58
N ARG A 29 13.47 -3.41 -0.44
CA ARG A 29 14.01 -4.37 0.50
C ARG A 29 12.89 -4.90 1.41
N TYR A 30 13.15 -6.01 2.05
CA TYR A 30 12.24 -6.48 3.09
C TYR A 30 12.42 -5.65 4.36
N GLN A 31 11.36 -5.59 5.15
CA GLN A 31 11.40 -4.98 6.46
C GLN A 31 12.46 -5.64 7.32
N THR A 32 13.05 -4.87 8.24
CA THR A 32 13.80 -5.46 9.34
C THR A 32 12.81 -6.08 10.32
N LEU A 33 13.32 -6.96 11.19
CA LEU A 33 12.50 -7.58 12.21
C LEU A 33 11.83 -6.51 13.11
N ASP A 34 12.59 -5.48 13.48
CA ASP A 34 12.09 -4.39 14.31
C ASP A 34 10.94 -3.64 13.62
N GLU A 35 11.08 -3.36 12.32
CA GLU A 35 10.05 -2.68 11.54
C GLU A 35 8.75 -3.51 11.48
N ALA A 36 8.86 -4.81 11.27
CA ALA A 36 7.71 -5.70 11.24
C ALA A 36 7.03 -5.75 12.62
N GLN A 37 7.80 -5.83 13.67
CA GLN A 37 7.28 -5.86 15.05
C GLN A 37 6.56 -4.55 15.40
N ASP A 38 7.07 -3.41 14.94
CA ASP A 38 6.43 -2.12 15.14
C ASP A 38 5.05 -2.06 14.49
N MET A 39 4.83 -2.81 13.41
CA MET A 39 3.53 -2.94 12.76
C MET A 39 2.66 -4.05 13.35
N GLY A 40 3.16 -4.77 14.33
CA GLY A 40 2.45 -5.91 14.91
C GLY A 40 2.46 -7.15 14.02
N TRP A 41 3.39 -7.23 13.08
CA TRP A 41 3.46 -8.34 12.14
C TRP A 41 4.46 -9.40 12.60
N HIS A 42 4.13 -10.66 12.32
CA HIS A 42 5.03 -11.79 12.60
C HIS A 42 6.05 -11.98 11.47
N ASP A 43 5.66 -11.68 10.25
CA ASP A 43 6.49 -11.85 9.07
C ASP A 43 6.93 -10.49 8.53
N ARG A 44 8.08 -10.49 7.83
CA ARG A 44 8.63 -9.28 7.23
C ARG A 44 8.10 -9.13 5.82
N GLY A 45 7.54 -7.97 5.52
CA GLY A 45 7.01 -7.66 4.20
C GLY A 45 8.03 -6.94 3.32
N LEU A 46 7.74 -6.93 2.01
CA LEU A 46 8.55 -6.19 1.05
C LEU A 46 8.15 -4.72 1.06
N VAL A 47 9.12 -3.84 1.18
CA VAL A 47 8.94 -2.39 1.09
C VAL A 47 9.54 -1.89 -0.21
N VAL A 48 8.80 -1.08 -0.93
CA VAL A 48 9.25 -0.48 -2.19
C VAL A 48 9.22 1.04 -2.07
N TRP A 49 10.35 1.68 -2.37
CA TRP A 49 10.46 3.15 -2.39
C TRP A 49 10.44 3.65 -3.82
N LEU A 50 9.74 4.76 -4.04
CA LEU A 50 9.64 5.43 -5.32
C LEU A 50 10.56 6.66 -5.32
N GLU A 51 10.90 7.16 -6.51
CA GLU A 51 11.84 8.28 -6.64
C GLU A 51 11.36 9.57 -5.98
N ASP A 52 10.05 9.75 -5.85
CA ASP A 52 9.49 10.95 -5.21
C ASP A 52 9.54 10.92 -3.68
N GLY A 53 10.09 9.86 -3.10
CA GLY A 53 10.17 9.70 -1.66
C GLY A 53 8.99 8.94 -1.04
N SER A 54 7.99 8.59 -1.85
CA SER A 54 6.89 7.77 -1.37
C SER A 54 7.30 6.30 -1.29
N ASN A 55 6.52 5.52 -0.56
CA ASN A 55 6.78 4.08 -0.46
C ASN A 55 5.47 3.32 -0.26
N PHE A 56 5.53 2.01 -0.45
CA PHE A 56 4.41 1.14 -0.13
C PHE A 56 4.88 -0.23 0.35
N ILE A 57 4.03 -0.88 1.12
CA ILE A 57 4.23 -2.23 1.62
C ILE A 57 2.98 -3.03 1.28
N VAL A 58 3.16 -4.22 0.70
CA VAL A 58 2.04 -5.11 0.44
C VAL A 58 1.59 -5.74 1.75
N GLN A 59 0.33 -5.53 2.08
CA GLN A 59 -0.26 -6.05 3.30
C GLN A 59 -1.09 -7.29 2.95
N ARG A 60 -0.95 -8.31 3.77
CA ARG A 60 -1.71 -9.55 3.62
C ARG A 60 -2.76 -9.60 4.71
N ASP A 61 -3.93 -10.17 4.42
CA ASP A 61 -4.89 -10.43 5.48
C ASP A 61 -4.37 -11.58 6.37
N ASP A 62 -4.85 -11.60 7.62
CA ASP A 62 -4.39 -12.59 8.60
C ASP A 62 -4.70 -14.03 8.21
N GLU A 63 -5.71 -14.23 7.38
CA GLU A 63 -6.15 -15.55 6.96
C GLU A 63 -5.47 -16.00 5.67
N GLY A 64 -4.87 -15.08 4.95
CA GLY A 64 -4.20 -15.38 3.69
C GLY A 64 -5.12 -15.85 2.58
N ASN A 65 -6.40 -15.51 2.65
CA ASN A 65 -7.43 -16.02 1.74
C ASN A 65 -7.82 -15.04 0.65
N GLY A 66 -7.22 -13.88 0.60
CA GLY A 66 -7.62 -12.85 -0.35
C GLY A 66 -6.49 -11.97 -0.81
N ALA A 67 -6.84 -11.02 -1.66
CA ALA A 67 -5.91 -10.00 -2.10
C ALA A 67 -5.46 -9.15 -0.92
N GLY A 68 -4.21 -8.71 -0.95
CA GLY A 68 -3.68 -7.82 0.07
C GLY A 68 -3.90 -6.36 -0.25
N ALA A 69 -4.14 -5.55 0.76
CA ALA A 69 -4.15 -4.11 0.63
C ALA A 69 -2.72 -3.59 0.55
N LEU A 70 -2.55 -2.39 -0.05
CA LEU A 70 -1.26 -1.70 -0.04
C LEU A 70 -1.26 -0.65 1.05
N ASN A 71 -0.28 -0.73 1.94
CA ASN A 71 -0.02 0.33 2.90
C ASN A 71 0.94 1.31 2.22
N ILE A 72 0.46 2.51 1.90
CA ILE A 72 1.23 3.51 1.17
C ILE A 72 1.62 4.67 2.08
N ALA A 73 2.75 5.30 1.77
CA ALA A 73 3.17 6.53 2.42
C ALA A 73 3.68 7.49 1.36
N ASP A 74 3.22 8.74 1.42
CA ASP A 74 3.70 9.75 0.48
C ASP A 74 5.07 10.31 0.92
N ALA A 75 5.63 11.22 0.13
CA ALA A 75 6.95 11.78 0.38
C ALA A 75 7.04 12.55 1.70
N THR A 76 5.91 12.99 2.26
CA THR A 76 5.86 13.68 3.55
C THR A 76 5.73 12.71 4.72
N GLY A 77 5.59 11.42 4.46
CA GLY A 77 5.40 10.41 5.48
C GLY A 77 3.96 10.16 5.86
N LYS A 78 3.01 10.80 5.18
CA LYS A 78 1.59 10.59 5.45
C LYS A 78 1.17 9.21 4.93
N GLU A 79 0.67 8.40 5.83
CA GLU A 79 0.26 7.02 5.53
C GLU A 79 -1.19 6.95 5.11
N ASN A 80 -1.48 6.00 4.24
CA ASN A 80 -2.84 5.69 3.80
C ASN A 80 -2.88 4.23 3.35
N ILE A 81 -4.06 3.73 3.05
CA ILE A 81 -4.23 2.35 2.59
C ILE A 81 -5.03 2.34 1.28
N LEU A 82 -4.50 1.62 0.30
CA LEU A 82 -5.26 1.27 -0.89
C LEU A 82 -5.92 -0.08 -0.60
N PRO A 83 -7.24 -0.10 -0.37
CA PRO A 83 -7.90 -1.31 0.09
C PRO A 83 -8.12 -2.32 -1.03
N THR A 84 -8.52 -3.53 -0.65
CA THR A 84 -9.08 -4.47 -1.60
C THR A 84 -10.54 -4.09 -1.85
N LEU A 85 -11.02 -4.36 -3.04
CA LEU A 85 -12.40 -4.10 -3.43
C LEU A 85 -13.12 -5.41 -3.71
N ARG A 86 -14.41 -5.40 -3.49
CA ARG A 86 -15.26 -6.53 -3.82
C ARG A 86 -15.56 -6.59 -5.30
#